data_5c7be8578e0796d50009f45d1db2f5b0
#
_entry.id   5c7be8578e0796d50009f45d1db2f5b0
#
_cell.length_a   1.000
_cell.length_b   1.000
_cell.length_c   1.000
_cell.angle_alpha   90.00
_cell.angle_beta   90.00
_cell.angle_gamma   90.00
#
_symmetry.space_group_name_H-M   'P 1'
#
loop_
_entity.id
_entity.type
_entity.pdbx_description
1 polymer ?
#
loop_
_entity_poly.entity_id
_entity_poly.type
_entity_poly.pdbx_seq_one_letter_code
_entity_poly.pdbx_strand_id
1 'polypeptide(L)'
;MESLSEISMPTAAVFIDGPWLYYALKRLKFNQELNFQKIFEVFEEYFGNQTPIYYFDVLDPQDIKKKQFMSELSVTGYFVELARLVHRKKGANETVQIKGLDSKLIVRINSLPHEITTIVLITGDSDFAPVVEQLIQNGKKVVLITGDRFVSHSLVKAVDSKYVPLKAFLKNLHSGNKLFQRLDITKKELDIPKNWYFEKGEHYAPYLVLRKLFLSAKSEVALIDPYIDDQILKMIHLLSSTVTVRVFTNKISPTDFEIQVKKLRNNGHKIQVFKTNSFHDRFLGIDYEWWHSGHSFKAIGSRVSVLTKIEDEEVINKLKKDIDAIMLVTPEYC
;
A
#
# COMPACT_ATOMS: atom_id res chain seq x y z
N MET A 1 13.18 33.29 6.25
CA MET A 1 13.80 32.04 5.76
C MET A 1 13.23 30.92 6.60
N GLU A 2 12.05 30.46 6.24
CA GLU A 2 11.45 29.29 6.86
C GLU A 2 12.15 28.06 6.31
N SER A 3 12.61 27.21 7.22
CA SER A 3 13.31 25.97 6.92
C SER A 3 12.42 25.09 6.05
N LEU A 4 12.93 24.67 4.90
CA LEU A 4 12.40 23.57 4.10
C LEU A 4 12.26 22.36 5.02
N SER A 5 11.02 22.06 5.44
CA SER A 5 10.74 20.85 6.19
C SER A 5 11.05 19.67 5.26
N GLU A 6 12.07 18.90 5.62
CA GLU A 6 12.48 17.70 4.92
C GLU A 6 11.32 16.70 4.84
N ILE A 7 11.03 16.29 3.62
CA ILE A 7 10.04 15.27 3.33
C ILE A 7 10.49 13.95 3.95
N SER A 8 9.70 13.41 4.82
CA SER A 8 9.96 12.06 5.24
C SER A 8 9.26 11.05 4.33
N MET A 9 10.03 10.37 3.52
CA MET A 9 9.69 9.07 2.96
C MET A 9 9.12 8.17 4.07
N PRO A 10 8.34 7.13 3.74
CA PRO A 10 7.84 6.24 4.77
C PRO A 10 9.01 5.77 5.63
N THR A 11 8.95 6.06 6.90
CA THR A 11 10.04 5.69 7.82
C THR A 11 9.87 4.25 8.32
N ALA A 12 8.76 3.61 8.02
CA ALA A 12 8.46 2.25 8.44
C ALA A 12 7.96 1.38 7.27
N ALA A 13 8.17 0.08 7.39
CA ALA A 13 7.57 -0.95 6.54
C ALA A 13 7.08 -2.12 7.42
N VAL A 14 5.96 -2.73 7.06
CA VAL A 14 5.34 -3.84 7.79
C VAL A 14 5.42 -5.11 6.96
N PHE A 15 5.82 -6.20 7.58
CA PHE A 15 5.94 -7.52 6.98
C PHE A 15 5.11 -8.52 7.77
N ILE A 16 4.18 -9.18 7.11
CA ILE A 16 3.28 -10.16 7.70
C ILE A 16 3.55 -11.53 7.10
N ASP A 17 4.01 -12.46 7.92
CA ASP A 17 4.11 -13.87 7.61
C ASP A 17 2.73 -14.51 7.75
N GLY A 18 2.02 -14.67 6.65
CA GLY A 18 0.64 -15.16 6.63
C GLY A 18 0.48 -16.57 7.18
N PRO A 19 1.27 -17.57 6.75
CA PRO A 19 1.25 -18.91 7.31
C PRO A 19 1.47 -18.94 8.82
N TRP A 20 2.49 -18.24 9.30
CA TRP A 20 2.75 -18.17 10.74
C TRP A 20 1.57 -17.52 11.47
N LEU A 21 1.07 -16.38 10.98
CA LEU A 21 -0.06 -15.67 11.58
C LEU A 21 -1.30 -16.57 11.68
N TYR A 22 -1.62 -17.30 10.60
CA TYR A 22 -2.73 -18.24 10.58
C TYR A 22 -2.62 -19.30 11.68
N TYR A 23 -1.46 -19.93 11.85
CA TYR A 23 -1.23 -20.92 12.89
C TYR A 23 -1.20 -20.31 14.28
N ALA A 24 -0.68 -19.10 14.42
CA ALA A 24 -0.67 -18.36 15.67
C ALA A 24 -2.09 -18.05 16.16
N LEU A 25 -2.98 -17.60 15.28
CA LEU A 25 -4.39 -17.34 15.60
C LEU A 25 -5.11 -18.62 16.04
N LYS A 26 -4.86 -19.75 15.36
CA LYS A 26 -5.38 -21.05 15.78
C LYS A 26 -4.95 -21.44 17.19
N ARG A 27 -3.65 -21.28 17.52
CA ARG A 27 -3.10 -21.57 18.85
C ARG A 27 -3.68 -20.66 19.93
N LEU A 28 -3.94 -19.41 19.61
CA LEU A 28 -4.57 -18.44 20.52
C LEU A 28 -6.07 -18.71 20.69
N LYS A 29 -6.65 -19.68 19.96
CA LYS A 29 -8.11 -19.91 19.91
C LYS A 29 -8.87 -18.61 19.58
N PHE A 30 -8.32 -17.83 18.66
CA PHE A 30 -8.93 -16.59 18.20
C PHE A 30 -10.09 -16.96 17.28
N ASN A 31 -11.32 -16.86 17.80
CA ASN A 31 -12.54 -17.31 17.11
C ASN A 31 -13.24 -16.21 16.33
N GLN A 32 -12.66 -15.01 16.30
CA GLN A 32 -13.18 -13.88 15.53
C GLN A 32 -12.48 -13.83 14.17
N GLU A 33 -13.18 -13.38 13.16
CA GLU A 33 -12.58 -13.07 11.87
C GLU A 33 -11.60 -11.89 12.05
N LEU A 34 -10.37 -12.05 11.55
CA LEU A 34 -9.36 -11.02 11.65
C LEU A 34 -9.67 -9.91 10.64
N ASN A 35 -9.96 -8.72 11.14
CA ASN A 35 -10.24 -7.56 10.30
C ASN A 35 -8.93 -6.96 9.77
N PHE A 36 -8.53 -7.36 8.56
CA PHE A 36 -7.32 -6.88 7.90
C PHE A 36 -7.42 -5.40 7.52
N GLN A 37 -8.61 -4.89 7.21
CA GLN A 37 -8.81 -3.46 6.99
C GLN A 37 -8.43 -2.67 8.25
N LYS A 38 -8.84 -3.13 9.42
CA LYS A 38 -8.51 -2.46 10.70
C LYS A 38 -7.02 -2.55 11.04
N ILE A 39 -6.37 -3.68 10.74
CA ILE A 39 -4.91 -3.81 10.89
C ILE A 39 -4.19 -2.81 9.99
N PHE A 40 -4.64 -2.68 8.76
CA PHE A 40 -4.10 -1.75 7.79
C PHE A 40 -4.21 -0.29 8.28
N GLU A 41 -5.41 0.13 8.70
CA GLU A 41 -5.67 1.46 9.24
C GLU A 41 -4.79 1.78 10.47
N VAL A 42 -4.62 0.82 11.38
CA VAL A 42 -3.79 1.01 12.58
C VAL A 42 -2.33 1.25 12.22
N PHE A 43 -1.78 0.54 11.24
CA PHE A 43 -0.41 0.78 10.80
C PHE A 43 -0.26 2.11 10.06
N GLU A 44 -1.22 2.49 9.22
CA GLU A 44 -1.21 3.79 8.57
C GLU A 44 -1.37 4.94 9.56
N GLU A 45 -2.29 4.80 10.50
CA GLU A 45 -2.48 5.83 11.55
C GLU A 45 -1.20 6.04 12.37
N TYR A 46 -0.47 4.95 12.62
CA TYR A 46 0.69 4.98 13.48
C TYR A 46 1.99 5.41 12.80
N PHE A 47 2.25 4.85 11.61
CA PHE A 47 3.48 5.06 10.84
C PHE A 47 3.29 6.00 9.65
N GLY A 48 2.06 6.44 9.38
CA GLY A 48 1.69 7.29 8.25
C GLY A 48 1.16 6.49 7.06
N ASN A 49 0.33 7.15 6.26
CA ASN A 49 -0.41 6.58 5.10
C ASN A 49 0.50 6.04 3.97
N GLN A 50 1.82 6.20 4.09
CA GLN A 50 2.79 5.67 3.13
C GLN A 50 3.44 4.38 3.58
N THR A 51 3.10 3.89 4.77
CA THR A 51 3.71 2.68 5.30
C THR A 51 3.40 1.49 4.41
N PRO A 52 4.38 0.91 3.71
CA PRO A 52 4.15 -0.29 2.94
C PRO A 52 3.85 -1.47 3.87
N ILE A 53 2.76 -2.17 3.61
CA ILE A 53 2.36 -3.34 4.36
C ILE A 53 2.38 -4.54 3.43
N TYR A 54 3.37 -5.39 3.62
CA TYR A 54 3.57 -6.61 2.83
C TYR A 54 2.91 -7.80 3.52
N TYR A 55 2.16 -8.57 2.76
CA TYR A 55 1.56 -9.83 3.21
C TYR A 55 2.13 -10.99 2.39
N PHE A 56 2.85 -11.88 3.03
CA PHE A 56 3.49 -13.03 2.41
C PHE A 56 2.67 -14.28 2.67
N ASP A 57 2.36 -15.03 1.62
CA ASP A 57 1.64 -16.28 1.79
C ASP A 57 1.93 -17.26 0.64
N VAL A 58 1.33 -18.44 0.76
CA VAL A 58 1.40 -19.50 -0.24
C VAL A 58 0.03 -19.66 -0.86
N LEU A 59 -0.03 -19.70 -2.18
CA LEU A 59 -1.27 -19.89 -2.90
C LEU A 59 -1.26 -21.22 -3.64
N ASP A 60 -2.23 -22.07 -3.30
CA ASP A 60 -2.64 -23.17 -4.17
C ASP A 60 -3.50 -22.59 -5.30
N PRO A 61 -3.13 -22.81 -6.58
CA PRO A 61 -3.94 -22.35 -7.71
C PRO A 61 -5.39 -22.87 -7.73
N GLN A 62 -5.70 -23.92 -7.00
CA GLN A 62 -7.04 -24.48 -6.91
C GLN A 62 -7.86 -23.91 -5.74
N ASP A 63 -7.24 -23.22 -4.78
CA ASP A 63 -7.93 -22.61 -3.64
C ASP A 63 -8.56 -21.26 -4.02
N ILE A 64 -9.81 -21.33 -4.47
CA ILE A 64 -10.60 -20.17 -4.89
C ILE A 64 -10.82 -19.20 -3.72
N LYS A 65 -11.08 -19.70 -2.50
CA LYS A 65 -11.32 -18.85 -1.33
C LYS A 65 -10.06 -18.07 -0.96
N LYS A 66 -8.92 -18.73 -0.99
CA LYS A 66 -7.66 -18.08 -0.71
C LYS A 66 -7.28 -17.06 -1.79
N LYS A 67 -7.58 -17.33 -3.06
CA LYS A 67 -7.42 -16.34 -4.14
C LYS A 67 -8.26 -15.08 -3.89
N GLN A 68 -9.53 -15.27 -3.54
CA GLN A 68 -10.42 -14.16 -3.23
C GLN A 68 -9.87 -13.34 -2.04
N PHE A 69 -9.47 -13.99 -0.96
CA PHE A 69 -8.86 -13.34 0.19
C PHE A 69 -7.60 -12.54 -0.17
N MET A 70 -6.70 -13.10 -1.01
CA MET A 70 -5.51 -12.38 -1.49
C MET A 70 -5.88 -11.15 -2.34
N SER A 71 -6.94 -11.27 -3.15
CA SER A 71 -7.46 -10.15 -3.91
C SER A 71 -8.03 -9.05 -3.00
N GLU A 72 -8.77 -9.42 -1.97
CA GLU A 72 -9.32 -8.49 -0.97
C GLU A 72 -8.21 -7.75 -0.22
N LEU A 73 -7.14 -8.46 0.19
CA LEU A 73 -5.97 -7.83 0.79
C LEU A 73 -5.31 -6.81 -0.17
N SER A 74 -5.15 -7.18 -1.43
CA SER A 74 -4.57 -6.27 -2.43
C SER A 74 -5.44 -5.03 -2.65
N VAL A 75 -6.76 -5.19 -2.62
CA VAL A 75 -7.72 -4.08 -2.72
C VAL A 75 -7.64 -3.17 -1.48
N THR A 76 -7.44 -3.74 -0.29
CA THR A 76 -7.23 -2.99 0.95
C THR A 76 -5.94 -2.14 0.91
N GLY A 77 -4.97 -2.51 0.06
CA GLY A 77 -3.70 -1.80 -0.08
C GLY A 77 -2.48 -2.60 0.40
N TYR A 78 -2.64 -3.87 0.75
CA TYR A 78 -1.51 -4.75 1.06
C TYR A 78 -0.73 -5.11 -0.20
N PHE A 79 0.58 -5.17 -0.08
CA PHE A 79 1.45 -5.77 -1.08
C PHE A 79 1.48 -7.27 -0.84
N VAL A 80 0.68 -8.00 -1.63
CA VAL A 80 0.58 -9.45 -1.50
C VAL A 80 1.68 -10.13 -2.30
N GLU A 81 2.56 -10.85 -1.62
CA GLU A 81 3.65 -11.63 -2.21
C GLU A 81 3.41 -13.12 -1.99
N LEU A 82 3.32 -13.86 -3.10
CA LEU A 82 2.95 -15.27 -3.06
C LEU A 82 4.14 -16.18 -3.41
N ALA A 83 4.37 -17.18 -2.56
CA ALA A 83 5.23 -18.31 -2.89
C ALA A 83 4.43 -19.37 -3.66
N ARG A 84 5.15 -20.20 -4.45
CA ARG A 84 4.53 -21.28 -5.22
C ARG A 84 4.56 -22.59 -4.43
N LEU A 85 3.44 -23.29 -4.49
CA LEU A 85 3.39 -24.70 -4.12
C LEU A 85 4.07 -25.53 -5.21
N VAL A 86 4.99 -26.38 -4.80
CA VAL A 86 5.63 -27.35 -5.70
C VAL A 86 5.19 -28.75 -5.27
N HIS A 87 4.37 -29.36 -6.11
CA HIS A 87 3.99 -30.76 -5.96
C HIS A 87 5.12 -31.66 -6.44
N ARG A 88 5.65 -32.49 -5.57
CA ARG A 88 6.64 -33.52 -5.93
C ARG A 88 6.02 -34.91 -5.76
N LYS A 89 5.93 -35.63 -6.86
CA LYS A 89 5.58 -37.07 -6.83
C LYS A 89 6.86 -37.86 -6.57
N LYS A 90 6.86 -38.66 -5.51
CA LYS A 90 7.90 -39.64 -5.21
C LYS A 90 7.24 -41.02 -5.06
N GLY A 91 7.12 -41.74 -6.18
CA GLY A 91 6.34 -42.98 -6.24
C GLY A 91 4.84 -42.75 -6.05
N ALA A 92 4.21 -43.51 -5.17
CA ALA A 92 2.77 -43.38 -4.84
C ALA A 92 2.47 -42.23 -3.87
N ASN A 93 3.48 -41.58 -3.29
CA ASN A 93 3.31 -40.49 -2.34
C ASN A 93 3.53 -39.13 -3.01
N GLU A 94 2.54 -38.27 -2.91
CA GLU A 94 2.63 -36.87 -3.32
C GLU A 94 3.00 -36.02 -2.11
N THR A 95 4.12 -35.29 -2.20
CA THR A 95 4.54 -34.33 -1.18
C THR A 95 4.42 -32.91 -1.73
N VAL A 96 3.77 -32.05 -0.95
CA VAL A 96 3.66 -30.64 -1.27
C VAL A 96 4.76 -29.89 -0.53
N GLN A 97 5.60 -29.17 -1.27
CA GLN A 97 6.66 -28.34 -0.70
C GLN A 97 6.40 -26.88 -0.99
N ILE A 98 6.45 -26.06 0.05
CA ILE A 98 6.50 -24.60 -0.08
C ILE A 98 7.94 -24.22 -0.38
N LYS A 99 8.18 -23.46 -1.41
CA LYS A 99 9.53 -22.97 -1.72
C LYS A 99 9.58 -21.46 -1.77
N GLY A 100 10.51 -20.90 -0.99
CA GLY A 100 10.99 -19.55 -1.16
C GLY A 100 10.13 -18.45 -0.55
N LEU A 101 9.20 -18.74 0.38
CA LEU A 101 8.42 -17.69 1.05
C LEU A 101 9.35 -16.82 1.90
N ASP A 102 10.11 -17.45 2.79
CA ASP A 102 11.04 -16.76 3.70
C ASP A 102 12.14 -16.02 2.91
N SER A 103 12.66 -16.66 1.86
CA SER A 103 13.64 -16.01 0.97
C SER A 103 13.05 -14.76 0.29
N LYS A 104 11.81 -14.79 -0.14
CA LYS A 104 11.13 -13.62 -0.72
C LYS A 104 10.97 -12.49 0.29
N LEU A 105 10.56 -12.82 1.52
CA LEU A 105 10.41 -11.87 2.59
C LEU A 105 11.76 -11.22 2.93
N ILE A 106 12.82 -12.03 3.08
CA ILE A 106 14.18 -11.54 3.35
C ILE A 106 14.69 -10.66 2.21
N VAL A 107 14.50 -11.06 0.94
CA VAL A 107 14.89 -10.26 -0.22
C VAL A 107 14.14 -8.93 -0.23
N ARG A 108 12.84 -8.95 0.07
CA ARG A 108 12.04 -7.73 0.12
C ARG A 108 12.50 -6.79 1.22
N ILE A 109 12.78 -7.28 2.41
CA ILE A 109 13.33 -6.48 3.51
C ILE A 109 14.65 -5.81 3.09
N ASN A 110 15.56 -6.57 2.46
CA ASN A 110 16.87 -6.06 2.06
C ASN A 110 16.81 -5.10 0.85
N SER A 111 15.71 -5.10 0.09
CA SER A 111 15.49 -4.19 -1.04
C SER A 111 14.77 -2.89 -0.66
N LEU A 112 14.52 -2.65 0.63
CA LEU A 112 13.85 -1.45 1.07
C LEU A 112 14.76 -0.20 0.91
N PRO A 113 14.18 0.95 0.59
CA PRO A 113 14.88 2.22 0.59
C PRO A 113 15.55 2.53 1.94
N HIS A 114 16.62 3.34 1.91
CA HIS A 114 17.36 3.72 3.12
C HIS A 114 16.50 4.49 4.11
N GLU A 115 15.56 5.25 3.63
CA GLU A 115 14.60 6.07 4.38
C GLU A 115 13.70 5.24 5.30
N ILE A 116 13.50 3.97 4.99
CA ILE A 116 12.82 3.03 5.89
C ILE A 116 13.75 2.69 7.04
N THR A 117 13.53 3.31 8.17
CA THR A 117 14.33 3.12 9.40
C THR A 117 13.69 2.15 10.39
N THR A 118 12.38 1.92 10.27
CA THR A 118 11.63 1.02 11.16
C THR A 118 11.03 -0.15 10.38
N ILE A 119 11.29 -1.36 10.83
CA ILE A 119 10.72 -2.60 10.28
C ILE A 119 9.79 -3.20 11.31
N VAL A 120 8.52 -3.37 10.95
CA VAL A 120 7.56 -4.13 11.77
C VAL A 120 7.47 -5.53 11.17
N LEU A 121 7.77 -6.54 11.95
CA LEU A 121 7.76 -7.94 11.52
C LEU A 121 6.74 -8.73 12.34
N ILE A 122 5.75 -9.32 11.68
CA ILE A 122 4.72 -10.16 12.31
C ILE A 122 5.03 -11.61 11.96
N THR A 123 5.81 -12.26 12.80
CA THR A 123 6.22 -13.67 12.69
C THR A 123 6.74 -14.19 14.03
N GLY A 124 6.95 -15.48 14.15
CA GLY A 124 7.64 -16.13 15.26
C GLY A 124 8.65 -17.16 14.77
N ASP A 125 8.97 -17.12 13.47
CA ASP A 125 9.88 -18.08 12.86
C ASP A 125 11.35 -17.72 13.12
N SER A 126 12.12 -18.72 13.51
CA SER A 126 13.56 -18.60 13.79
C SER A 126 14.39 -18.17 12.59
N ASP A 127 13.95 -18.51 11.39
CA ASP A 127 14.69 -18.26 10.16
C ASP A 127 14.87 -16.77 9.86
N PHE A 128 14.08 -15.92 10.52
CA PHE A 128 14.21 -14.47 10.43
C PHE A 128 15.19 -13.87 11.46
N ALA A 129 15.68 -14.62 12.44
CA ALA A 129 16.60 -14.07 13.46
C ALA A 129 17.87 -13.45 12.84
N PRO A 130 18.57 -14.10 11.88
CA PRO A 130 19.77 -13.50 11.28
C PRO A 130 19.50 -12.17 10.55
N VAL A 131 18.39 -12.07 9.82
CA VAL A 131 18.05 -10.82 9.11
C VAL A 131 17.66 -9.72 10.10
N VAL A 132 16.99 -10.05 11.20
CA VAL A 132 16.66 -9.10 12.27
C VAL A 132 17.94 -8.56 12.92
N GLU A 133 18.89 -9.43 13.25
CA GLU A 133 20.21 -9.03 13.80
C GLU A 133 20.95 -8.10 12.82
N GLN A 134 20.97 -8.42 11.54
CA GLN A 134 21.59 -7.59 10.50
C GLN A 134 20.91 -6.21 10.40
N LEU A 135 19.59 -6.14 10.44
CA LEU A 135 18.84 -4.90 10.39
C LEU A 135 19.19 -3.97 11.56
N ILE A 136 19.26 -4.55 12.77
CA ILE A 136 19.62 -3.81 13.99
C ILE A 136 21.07 -3.33 13.93
N GLN A 137 22.00 -4.16 13.46
CA GLN A 137 23.40 -3.78 13.26
C GLN A 137 23.54 -2.63 12.24
N ASN A 138 22.65 -2.60 11.24
CA ASN A 138 22.59 -1.51 10.25
C ASN A 138 21.81 -0.26 10.76
N GLY A 139 21.53 -0.19 12.06
CA GLY A 139 20.88 0.97 12.68
C GLY A 139 19.37 1.05 12.46
N LYS A 140 18.74 0.02 11.90
CA LYS A 140 17.28 0.00 11.74
C LYS A 140 16.59 -0.43 13.05
N LYS A 141 15.45 0.15 13.32
CA LYS A 141 14.57 -0.26 14.42
C LYS A 141 13.70 -1.44 13.97
N VAL A 142 13.71 -2.52 14.74
CA VAL A 142 12.84 -3.67 14.46
C VAL A 142 11.78 -3.78 15.56
N VAL A 143 10.51 -3.82 15.14
CA VAL A 143 9.36 -4.07 16.00
C VAL A 143 8.84 -5.46 15.68
N LEU A 144 9.06 -6.40 16.56
CA LEU A 144 8.57 -7.76 16.42
C LEU A 144 7.17 -7.89 17.04
N ILE A 145 6.19 -8.36 16.29
CA ILE A 145 4.86 -8.77 16.78
C ILE A 145 4.79 -10.29 16.69
N THR A 146 4.72 -10.96 17.83
CA THR A 146 4.82 -12.42 17.87
C THR A 146 4.05 -13.04 19.04
N GLY A 147 3.98 -14.37 19.09
CA GLY A 147 3.28 -15.10 20.13
C GLY A 147 4.10 -15.30 21.38
N ASP A 148 3.49 -15.14 22.57
CA ASP A 148 4.19 -15.25 23.87
C ASP A 148 4.77 -16.64 24.14
N ARG A 149 4.14 -17.71 23.62
CA ARG A 149 4.47 -19.09 23.96
C ARG A 149 4.92 -19.96 22.77
N PHE A 150 4.99 -19.37 21.59
CA PHE A 150 5.30 -20.07 20.34
C PHE A 150 6.13 -19.17 19.40
N VAL A 151 7.03 -18.43 19.99
CA VAL A 151 8.06 -17.67 19.29
C VAL A 151 9.41 -18.36 19.46
N SER A 152 10.25 -18.25 18.47
CA SER A 152 11.61 -18.71 18.54
C SER A 152 12.42 -17.90 19.56
N HIS A 153 13.17 -18.58 20.40
CA HIS A 153 14.06 -17.95 21.38
C HIS A 153 15.14 -17.09 20.70
N SER A 154 15.68 -17.55 19.55
CA SER A 154 16.66 -16.78 18.78
C SER A 154 16.09 -15.48 18.25
N LEU A 155 14.84 -15.49 17.75
CA LEU A 155 14.18 -14.29 17.27
C LEU A 155 13.89 -13.27 18.39
N VAL A 156 13.45 -13.73 19.56
CA VAL A 156 13.24 -12.85 20.73
C VAL A 156 14.55 -12.25 21.20
N LYS A 157 15.64 -13.04 21.22
CA LYS A 157 16.97 -12.56 21.57
C LYS A 157 17.47 -11.51 20.58
N ALA A 158 17.22 -11.69 19.29
CA ALA A 158 17.62 -10.75 18.25
C ALA A 158 17.03 -9.34 18.46
N VAL A 159 15.85 -9.23 19.04
CA VAL A 159 15.20 -7.94 19.38
C VAL A 159 15.40 -7.53 20.85
N ASP A 160 16.43 -8.06 21.51
CA ASP A 160 16.73 -7.78 22.93
C ASP A 160 15.51 -7.98 23.85
N SER A 161 14.74 -9.03 23.59
CA SER A 161 13.51 -9.39 24.31
C SER A 161 12.40 -8.33 24.27
N LYS A 162 12.52 -7.32 23.41
CA LYS A 162 11.53 -6.25 23.22
C LYS A 162 10.62 -6.60 22.04
N TYR A 163 9.46 -7.18 22.32
CA TYR A 163 8.47 -7.51 21.31
C TYR A 163 7.05 -7.19 21.75
N VAL A 164 6.14 -7.12 20.81
CA VAL A 164 4.71 -6.96 21.06
C VAL A 164 4.05 -8.33 21.03
N PRO A 165 3.43 -8.76 22.14
CA PRO A 165 2.64 -9.97 22.14
C PRO A 165 1.48 -9.88 21.14
N LEU A 166 1.34 -10.87 20.24
CA LEU A 166 0.27 -10.90 19.25
C LEU A 166 -1.13 -10.75 19.89
N LYS A 167 -1.35 -11.40 21.05
CA LYS A 167 -2.59 -11.26 21.80
C LYS A 167 -2.86 -9.81 22.24
N ALA A 168 -1.81 -9.10 22.66
CA ALA A 168 -1.92 -7.69 23.04
C ALA A 168 -2.20 -6.81 21.82
N PHE A 169 -1.53 -7.06 20.70
CA PHE A 169 -1.78 -6.37 19.43
C PHE A 169 -3.24 -6.53 19.00
N LEU A 170 -3.76 -7.76 18.95
CA LEU A 170 -5.14 -8.04 18.54
C LEU A 170 -6.18 -7.38 19.46
N LYS A 171 -5.95 -7.36 20.78
CA LYS A 171 -6.83 -6.66 21.73
C LYS A 171 -6.86 -5.14 21.51
N ASN A 172 -5.75 -4.56 21.08
CA ASN A 172 -5.62 -3.11 20.91
C ASN A 172 -6.01 -2.63 19.50
N LEU A 173 -6.35 -3.51 18.56
CA LEU A 173 -6.85 -3.10 17.25
C LEU A 173 -8.08 -2.17 17.32
N HIS A 174 -8.89 -2.30 18.39
CA HIS A 174 -10.09 -1.49 18.61
C HIS A 174 -9.90 -0.28 19.52
N SER A 175 -8.78 -0.21 20.26
CA SER A 175 -8.56 0.79 21.31
C SER A 175 -7.57 1.90 20.97
N GLY A 176 -7.08 1.93 19.71
CA GLY A 176 -6.18 2.99 19.23
C GLY A 176 -4.75 2.94 19.78
N ASN A 177 -3.93 3.76 19.25
CA ASN A 177 -2.48 3.96 19.26
C ASN A 177 -1.61 3.68 20.51
N LYS A 178 -2.15 3.29 21.66
CA LYS A 178 -1.37 3.18 22.90
C LYS A 178 -0.29 2.10 22.90
N LEU A 179 -0.45 1.06 22.04
CA LEU A 179 0.47 -0.06 22.00
C LEU A 179 1.85 0.33 21.49
N PHE A 180 1.89 1.06 20.39
CA PHE A 180 3.15 1.48 19.75
C PHE A 180 3.79 2.67 20.46
N GLN A 181 3.02 3.52 21.13
CA GLN A 181 3.56 4.60 21.97
C GLN A 181 4.49 4.08 23.07
N ARG A 182 4.17 2.91 23.64
CA ARG A 182 5.01 2.26 24.67
C ARG A 182 6.35 1.74 24.15
N LEU A 183 6.48 1.62 22.83
CA LEU A 183 7.71 1.17 22.16
C LEU A 183 8.60 2.34 21.74
N ASP A 184 8.27 3.55 22.19
CA ASP A 184 9.00 4.78 21.83
C ASP A 184 9.11 4.98 20.32
N ILE A 185 8.03 4.64 19.63
CA ILE A 185 7.87 4.86 18.22
C ILE A 185 7.06 6.15 18.07
N THR A 186 7.67 7.20 17.61
CA THR A 186 7.00 8.50 17.43
C THR A 186 6.20 8.54 16.14
N LYS A 187 4.95 9.00 16.23
CA LYS A 187 4.14 9.32 15.05
C LYS A 187 4.78 10.51 14.34
N LYS A 188 5.09 10.38 13.06
CA LYS A 188 5.64 11.47 12.27
C LYS A 188 4.55 12.00 11.32
N GLU A 189 4.24 13.28 11.41
CA GLU A 189 3.43 13.95 10.38
C GLU A 189 4.19 13.95 9.07
N LEU A 190 3.48 13.64 8.00
CA LEU A 190 4.07 13.48 6.69
C LEU A 190 3.74 14.70 5.83
N ASP A 191 4.74 15.52 5.57
CA ASP A 191 4.63 16.56 4.55
C ASP A 191 4.67 15.96 3.14
N ILE A 192 3.85 16.51 2.26
CA ILE A 192 3.84 16.13 0.84
C ILE A 192 4.82 17.03 0.08
N PRO A 193 5.88 16.49 -0.54
CA PRO A 193 6.80 17.29 -1.32
C PRO A 193 6.14 17.99 -2.50
N LYS A 194 6.79 19.07 -2.95
CA LYS A 194 6.38 19.77 -4.15
C LYS A 194 6.82 19.05 -5.43
N ASN A 195 7.93 18.33 -5.38
CA ASN A 195 8.52 17.67 -6.55
C ASN A 195 9.07 16.30 -6.20
N TRP A 196 8.85 15.33 -7.09
CA TRP A 196 9.47 14.02 -7.06
C TRP A 196 10.16 13.71 -8.37
N TYR A 197 11.32 13.12 -8.29
CA TYR A 197 12.04 12.54 -9.41
C TYR A 197 12.08 11.03 -9.22
N PHE A 198 11.69 10.30 -10.26
CA PHE A 198 11.66 8.83 -10.24
C PHE A 198 12.61 8.31 -11.29
N GLU A 199 13.49 7.41 -10.90
CA GLU A 199 14.42 6.74 -11.79
C GLU A 199 13.72 5.67 -12.65
N LYS A 200 14.38 5.30 -13.76
CA LYS A 200 13.87 4.22 -14.61
C LYS A 200 13.85 2.89 -13.86
N GLY A 201 12.70 2.24 -13.82
CA GLY A 201 12.50 0.96 -13.15
C GLY A 201 12.06 1.08 -11.69
N GLU A 202 11.90 2.30 -11.19
CA GLU A 202 11.42 2.59 -9.84
C GLU A 202 9.88 2.58 -9.79
N HIS A 203 9.27 1.39 -9.84
CA HIS A 203 7.80 1.27 -9.91
C HIS A 203 7.09 1.48 -8.58
N TYR A 204 7.79 1.25 -7.47
CA TYR A 204 7.19 1.25 -6.15
C TYR A 204 7.08 2.65 -5.51
N ALA A 205 8.13 3.44 -5.54
CA ALA A 205 8.12 4.80 -4.99
C ALA A 205 7.04 5.69 -5.64
N PRO A 206 6.88 5.72 -6.99
CA PRO A 206 5.78 6.43 -7.62
C PRO A 206 4.40 5.98 -7.16
N TYR A 207 4.20 4.67 -6.99
CA TYR A 207 2.94 4.14 -6.48
C TYR A 207 2.64 4.67 -5.07
N LEU A 208 3.62 4.66 -4.17
CA LEU A 208 3.46 5.20 -2.81
C LEU A 208 3.10 6.69 -2.82
N VAL A 209 3.79 7.46 -3.66
CA VAL A 209 3.53 8.90 -3.80
C VAL A 209 2.10 9.15 -4.29
N LEU A 210 1.68 8.47 -5.34
CA LEU A 210 0.31 8.60 -5.86
C LEU A 210 -0.72 8.18 -4.81
N ARG A 211 -0.49 7.05 -4.15
CA ARG A 211 -1.37 6.58 -3.08
C ARG A 211 -1.49 7.60 -1.95
N LYS A 212 -0.39 8.23 -1.55
CA LYS A 212 -0.39 9.29 -0.53
C LYS A 212 -1.22 10.48 -0.99
N LEU A 213 -1.01 10.94 -2.22
CA LEU A 213 -1.78 12.04 -2.78
C LEU A 213 -3.28 11.73 -2.79
N PHE A 214 -3.66 10.54 -3.26
CA PHE A 214 -5.06 10.13 -3.25
C PHE A 214 -5.63 10.12 -1.83
N LEU A 215 -4.95 9.49 -0.88
CA LEU A 215 -5.42 9.39 0.52
C LEU A 215 -5.44 10.74 1.27
N SER A 216 -4.78 11.78 0.76
CA SER A 216 -4.89 13.13 1.33
C SER A 216 -6.17 13.84 0.94
N ALA A 217 -6.91 13.34 -0.06
CA ALA A 217 -8.14 13.95 -0.54
C ALA A 217 -9.23 13.98 0.55
N LYS A 218 -9.85 15.13 0.73
CA LYS A 218 -10.93 15.36 1.69
C LYS A 218 -12.28 15.56 1.00
N SER A 219 -12.29 16.14 -0.19
CA SER A 219 -13.50 16.52 -0.92
C SER A 219 -13.51 16.08 -2.37
N GLU A 220 -12.41 16.26 -3.10
CA GLU A 220 -12.39 15.94 -4.53
C GLU A 220 -11.04 15.50 -5.04
N VAL A 221 -11.09 14.64 -6.07
CA VAL A 221 -9.94 14.24 -6.90
C VAL A 221 -10.30 14.47 -8.35
N ALA A 222 -9.44 15.18 -9.09
CA ALA A 222 -9.51 15.31 -10.53
C ALA A 222 -8.28 14.63 -11.17
N LEU A 223 -8.48 13.57 -11.89
CA LEU A 223 -7.42 12.84 -12.60
C LEU A 223 -7.54 13.09 -14.09
N ILE A 224 -6.51 13.65 -14.67
CA ILE A 224 -6.38 13.87 -16.12
C ILE A 224 -5.22 13.02 -16.61
N ASP A 225 -5.51 11.97 -17.35
CA ASP A 225 -4.50 11.11 -17.99
C ASP A 225 -5.08 10.51 -19.28
N PRO A 226 -4.47 10.78 -20.43
CA PRO A 226 -4.92 10.21 -21.71
C PRO A 226 -4.99 8.68 -21.72
N TYR A 227 -4.31 7.98 -20.81
CA TYR A 227 -4.19 6.52 -20.80
C TYR A 227 -4.34 5.96 -19.38
N ILE A 228 -5.54 5.54 -19.00
CA ILE A 228 -5.80 4.94 -17.69
C ILE A 228 -6.02 3.43 -17.76
N ASP A 229 -5.83 2.78 -16.63
CA ASP A 229 -6.16 1.38 -16.41
C ASP A 229 -6.85 1.15 -15.05
N ASP A 230 -7.06 -0.12 -14.69
CA ASP A 230 -7.73 -0.51 -13.46
C ASP A 230 -6.91 -0.21 -12.18
N GLN A 231 -5.62 0.10 -12.29
CA GLN A 231 -4.82 0.47 -11.11
C GLN A 231 -5.33 1.75 -10.45
N ILE A 232 -5.85 2.69 -11.26
CA ILE A 232 -6.44 3.90 -10.71
C ILE A 232 -7.71 3.62 -9.89
N LEU A 233 -8.48 2.61 -10.27
CA LEU A 233 -9.68 2.21 -9.54
C LEU A 233 -9.34 1.63 -8.17
N LYS A 234 -8.20 0.95 -8.05
CA LYS A 234 -7.69 0.47 -6.75
C LYS A 234 -7.34 1.63 -5.82
N MET A 235 -6.81 2.72 -6.36
CA MET A 235 -6.54 3.94 -5.57
C MET A 235 -7.84 4.64 -5.16
N ILE A 236 -8.80 4.73 -6.08
CA ILE A 236 -10.12 5.33 -5.81
C ILE A 236 -10.88 4.56 -4.73
N HIS A 237 -10.77 3.22 -4.74
CA HIS A 237 -11.39 2.38 -3.71
C HIS A 237 -10.91 2.71 -2.28
N LEU A 238 -9.69 3.21 -2.12
CA LEU A 238 -9.13 3.59 -0.82
C LEU A 238 -9.66 4.93 -0.29
N LEU A 239 -10.36 5.70 -1.12
CA LEU A 239 -10.89 7.00 -0.74
C LEU A 239 -12.16 6.88 0.12
N SER A 240 -12.40 7.89 0.95
CA SER A 240 -13.70 8.02 1.60
C SER A 240 -14.82 8.15 0.56
N SER A 241 -15.97 7.56 0.81
CA SER A 241 -17.19 7.72 -0.03
C SER A 241 -17.69 9.16 -0.13
N THR A 242 -17.19 10.06 0.74
CA THR A 242 -17.49 11.50 0.66
C THR A 242 -16.73 12.22 -0.46
N VAL A 243 -15.59 11.66 -0.89
CA VAL A 243 -14.74 12.25 -1.92
C VAL A 243 -15.35 12.03 -3.31
N THR A 244 -15.45 13.10 -4.08
CA THR A 244 -15.89 13.04 -5.49
C THR A 244 -14.68 12.88 -6.39
N VAL A 245 -14.68 11.87 -7.25
CA VAL A 245 -13.59 11.59 -8.18
C VAL A 245 -14.04 11.85 -9.61
N ARG A 246 -13.30 12.67 -10.34
CA ARG A 246 -13.51 12.94 -11.76
C ARG A 246 -12.29 12.49 -12.55
N VAL A 247 -12.52 11.67 -13.55
CA VAL A 247 -11.46 11.11 -14.40
C VAL A 247 -11.67 11.59 -15.84
N PHE A 248 -10.65 12.19 -16.41
CA PHE A 248 -10.62 12.69 -17.79
C PHE A 248 -9.59 11.90 -18.59
N THR A 249 -10.02 11.15 -19.60
CA THR A 249 -9.16 10.21 -20.31
C THR A 249 -9.58 10.03 -21.76
N ASN A 250 -8.65 9.59 -22.59
CA ASN A 250 -8.93 9.24 -24.00
C ASN A 250 -9.04 7.72 -24.19
N LYS A 251 -8.10 6.96 -23.60
CA LYS A 251 -8.03 5.50 -23.76
C LYS A 251 -8.11 4.80 -22.41
N ILE A 252 -9.00 3.82 -22.34
CA ILE A 252 -9.29 3.04 -21.13
C ILE A 252 -8.91 1.58 -21.39
N SER A 253 -8.28 0.95 -20.41
CA SER A 253 -7.90 -0.45 -20.38
C SER A 253 -8.03 -0.94 -18.91
N PRO A 254 -8.45 -2.16 -18.65
CA PRO A 254 -8.97 -3.19 -19.54
C PRO A 254 -10.43 -2.96 -19.99
N THR A 255 -10.97 -3.87 -20.79
CA THR A 255 -12.34 -3.75 -21.37
C THR A 255 -13.47 -3.81 -20.33
N ASP A 256 -13.22 -4.35 -19.14
CA ASP A 256 -14.18 -4.43 -18.03
C ASP A 256 -14.12 -3.22 -17.06
N PHE A 257 -13.35 -2.19 -17.39
CA PHE A 257 -13.19 -0.99 -16.56
C PHE A 257 -14.55 -0.35 -16.16
N GLU A 258 -15.48 -0.27 -17.10
CA GLU A 258 -16.84 0.24 -16.84
C GLU A 258 -17.58 -0.58 -15.79
N ILE A 259 -17.44 -1.91 -15.85
CA ILE A 259 -18.04 -2.82 -14.87
C ILE A 259 -17.45 -2.57 -13.48
N GLN A 260 -16.13 -2.34 -13.41
CA GLN A 260 -15.43 -2.06 -12.16
C GLN A 260 -15.88 -0.69 -11.57
N VAL A 261 -16.04 0.34 -12.41
CA VAL A 261 -16.57 1.65 -11.97
C VAL A 261 -17.98 1.50 -11.40
N LYS A 262 -18.87 0.76 -12.08
CA LYS A 262 -20.23 0.49 -11.58
C LYS A 262 -20.22 -0.20 -10.21
N LYS A 263 -19.30 -1.17 -10.01
CA LYS A 263 -19.13 -1.85 -8.70
C LYS A 263 -18.69 -0.87 -7.61
N LEU A 264 -17.74 0.02 -7.89
CA LEU A 264 -17.28 1.03 -6.94
C LEU A 264 -18.41 2.02 -6.58
N ARG A 265 -19.21 2.44 -7.54
CA ARG A 265 -20.40 3.27 -7.29
C ARG A 265 -21.42 2.56 -6.40
N ASN A 266 -21.65 1.27 -6.63
CA ASN A 266 -22.54 0.47 -5.77
C ASN A 266 -22.01 0.34 -4.33
N ASN A 267 -20.68 0.44 -4.15
CA ASN A 267 -20.03 0.51 -2.84
C ASN A 267 -20.01 1.94 -2.26
N GLY A 268 -20.70 2.90 -2.88
CA GLY A 268 -20.86 4.26 -2.37
C GLY A 268 -19.84 5.28 -2.86
N HIS A 269 -18.88 4.90 -3.71
CA HIS A 269 -17.91 5.85 -4.26
C HIS A 269 -18.52 6.75 -5.32
N LYS A 270 -18.21 8.05 -5.28
CA LYS A 270 -18.67 9.07 -6.24
C LYS A 270 -17.64 9.20 -7.35
N ILE A 271 -17.82 8.48 -8.46
CA ILE A 271 -16.87 8.46 -9.59
C ILE A 271 -17.60 8.93 -10.85
N GLN A 272 -17.00 9.87 -11.56
CA GLN A 272 -17.41 10.32 -12.88
C GLN A 272 -16.25 10.16 -13.86
N VAL A 273 -16.52 9.61 -15.03
CA VAL A 273 -15.50 9.38 -16.07
C VAL A 273 -15.90 10.11 -17.34
N PHE A 274 -15.03 10.94 -17.86
CA PHE A 274 -15.24 11.72 -19.08
C PHE A 274 -14.23 11.32 -20.15
N LYS A 275 -14.70 10.97 -21.34
CA LYS A 275 -13.84 10.59 -22.44
C LYS A 275 -13.52 11.81 -23.30
N THR A 276 -12.26 12.22 -23.26
CA THR A 276 -11.79 13.44 -23.95
C THR A 276 -10.37 13.25 -24.48
N ASN A 277 -10.03 13.96 -25.57
CA ASN A 277 -8.68 14.08 -26.12
C ASN A 277 -8.12 15.50 -25.98
N SER A 278 -8.75 16.34 -25.16
CA SER A 278 -8.38 17.74 -24.99
C SER A 278 -7.03 17.93 -24.26
N PHE A 279 -6.60 16.93 -23.51
CA PHE A 279 -5.36 17.00 -22.75
C PHE A 279 -4.29 16.08 -23.34
N HIS A 280 -3.08 16.61 -23.48
CA HIS A 280 -1.88 15.85 -23.82
C HIS A 280 -1.14 15.43 -22.54
N ASP A 281 -1.01 16.34 -21.61
CA ASP A 281 -0.30 16.16 -20.34
C ASP A 281 -1.18 15.53 -19.25
N ARG A 282 -0.56 15.13 -18.16
CA ARG A 282 -1.19 14.45 -17.05
C ARG A 282 -1.20 15.37 -15.84
N PHE A 283 -2.39 15.49 -15.27
CA PHE A 283 -2.58 16.32 -14.09
C PHE A 283 -3.36 15.54 -13.03
N LEU A 284 -3.00 15.77 -11.77
CA LEU A 284 -3.70 15.26 -10.63
C LEU A 284 -4.08 16.41 -9.71
N GLY A 285 -5.36 16.70 -9.61
CA GLY A 285 -5.92 17.64 -8.66
C GLY A 285 -6.41 16.91 -7.42
N ILE A 286 -5.99 17.34 -6.25
CA ILE A 286 -6.45 16.85 -4.94
C ILE A 286 -6.93 18.06 -4.16
N ASP A 287 -8.23 18.17 -3.96
CA ASP A 287 -8.86 19.35 -3.36
C ASP A 287 -8.44 20.66 -4.06
N TYR A 288 -7.56 21.46 -3.45
CA TYR A 288 -7.06 22.71 -4.03
C TYR A 288 -5.66 22.59 -4.65
N GLU A 289 -5.01 21.49 -4.46
CA GLU A 289 -3.62 21.27 -4.88
C GLU A 289 -3.54 20.50 -6.20
N TRP A 290 -2.60 20.87 -7.06
CA TRP A 290 -2.44 20.28 -8.38
C TRP A 290 -1.02 19.85 -8.66
N TRP A 291 -0.89 18.71 -9.32
CA TRP A 291 0.38 18.15 -9.77
C TRP A 291 0.36 17.87 -11.25
N HIS A 292 1.50 18.08 -11.88
CA HIS A 292 1.78 17.73 -13.27
C HIS A 292 2.70 16.51 -13.32
N SER A 293 2.44 15.57 -14.22
CA SER A 293 3.31 14.43 -14.52
C SER A 293 3.65 14.37 -16.00
N GLY A 294 4.91 14.26 -16.33
CA GLY A 294 5.38 14.02 -17.70
C GLY A 294 5.10 12.61 -18.22
N HIS A 295 4.65 11.69 -17.36
CA HIS A 295 4.35 10.30 -17.69
C HIS A 295 2.97 9.89 -17.19
N SER A 296 2.33 8.91 -17.88
CA SER A 296 1.03 8.38 -17.44
C SER A 296 1.13 7.79 -16.04
N PHE A 297 0.13 8.07 -15.20
CA PHE A 297 0.07 7.61 -13.82
C PHE A 297 0.11 6.09 -13.68
N LYS A 298 -0.42 5.35 -14.66
CA LYS A 298 -0.35 3.89 -14.69
C LYS A 298 1.06 3.33 -14.90
N ALA A 299 1.97 4.12 -15.46
CA ALA A 299 3.31 3.68 -15.86
C ALA A 299 4.42 4.60 -15.33
N ILE A 300 4.09 5.46 -14.35
CA ILE A 300 5.06 6.34 -13.71
C ILE A 300 6.18 5.49 -13.07
N GLY A 301 7.45 5.88 -13.28
CA GLY A 301 8.63 5.11 -12.87
C GLY A 301 9.07 4.01 -13.84
N SER A 302 8.29 3.67 -14.89
CA SER A 302 8.78 2.78 -15.96
C SER A 302 9.92 3.41 -16.77
N ARG A 303 9.92 4.72 -16.85
CA ARG A 303 10.98 5.57 -17.37
C ARG A 303 11.25 6.69 -16.38
N VAL A 304 12.37 7.37 -16.53
CA VAL A 304 12.63 8.60 -15.78
C VAL A 304 11.43 9.54 -15.90
N SER A 305 10.88 9.94 -14.78
CA SER A 305 9.70 10.79 -14.73
C SER A 305 9.72 11.73 -13.53
N VAL A 306 9.02 12.84 -13.67
CA VAL A 306 8.88 13.84 -12.62
C VAL A 306 7.41 14.04 -12.32
N LEU A 307 7.08 14.17 -11.04
CA LEU A 307 5.79 14.64 -10.57
C LEU A 307 6.04 15.97 -9.84
N THR A 308 5.44 17.05 -10.33
CA THR A 308 5.69 18.41 -9.84
C THR A 308 4.39 19.06 -9.39
N LYS A 309 4.38 19.68 -8.20
CA LYS A 309 3.27 20.50 -7.74
C LYS A 309 3.19 21.79 -8.56
N ILE A 310 2.01 22.11 -9.06
CA ILE A 310 1.73 23.36 -9.75
C ILE A 310 1.44 24.43 -8.68
N GLU A 311 2.25 25.46 -8.63
CA GLU A 311 2.10 26.58 -7.70
C GLU A 311 1.52 27.82 -8.36
N ASP A 312 1.43 27.86 -9.68
CA ASP A 312 0.90 28.97 -10.45
C ASP A 312 -0.63 28.91 -10.48
N GLU A 313 -1.27 29.82 -9.76
CA GLU A 313 -2.73 29.92 -9.66
C GLU A 313 -3.40 30.21 -11.01
N GLU A 314 -2.73 30.92 -11.93
CA GLU A 314 -3.30 31.18 -13.26
C GLU A 314 -3.39 29.89 -14.08
N VAL A 315 -2.37 29.04 -14.00
CA VAL A 315 -2.37 27.70 -14.63
C VAL A 315 -3.47 26.83 -14.03
N ILE A 316 -3.59 26.82 -12.70
CA ILE A 316 -4.63 26.04 -12.00
C ILE A 316 -6.04 26.51 -12.42
N ASN A 317 -6.25 27.81 -12.49
CA ASN A 317 -7.55 28.38 -12.87
C ASN A 317 -7.89 28.08 -14.33
N LYS A 318 -6.90 28.06 -15.23
CA LYS A 318 -7.12 27.64 -16.62
C LYS A 318 -7.48 26.16 -16.71
N LEU A 319 -6.74 25.29 -16.01
CA LEU A 319 -7.08 23.85 -15.93
C LEU A 319 -8.49 23.60 -15.44
N LYS A 320 -8.93 24.28 -14.38
CA LYS A 320 -10.29 24.18 -13.87
C LYS A 320 -11.34 24.61 -14.88
N LYS A 321 -11.11 25.72 -15.59
CA LYS A 321 -12.00 26.17 -16.66
C LYS A 321 -12.13 25.17 -17.80
N ASP A 322 -11.01 24.55 -18.20
CA ASP A 322 -11.00 23.53 -19.25
C ASP A 322 -11.76 22.28 -18.82
N ILE A 323 -11.60 21.87 -17.56
CA ILE A 323 -12.34 20.76 -16.93
C ILE A 323 -13.86 21.06 -16.95
N ASP A 324 -14.26 22.24 -16.49
CA ASP A 324 -15.65 22.64 -16.44
C ASP A 324 -16.27 22.69 -17.85
N ALA A 325 -15.53 23.23 -18.82
CA ALA A 325 -15.96 23.25 -20.22
C ALA A 325 -16.17 21.85 -20.78
N ILE A 326 -15.27 20.91 -20.50
CA ILE A 326 -15.41 19.50 -20.92
C ILE A 326 -16.63 18.86 -20.27
N MET A 327 -16.85 19.06 -18.99
CA MET A 327 -18.01 18.51 -18.28
C MET A 327 -19.35 19.00 -18.82
N LEU A 328 -19.39 20.23 -19.36
CA LEU A 328 -20.60 20.81 -19.97
C LEU A 328 -20.97 20.17 -21.30
N VAL A 329 -19.98 19.74 -22.09
CA VAL A 329 -20.20 19.26 -23.49
C VAL A 329 -19.97 17.78 -23.69
N THR A 330 -19.28 17.11 -22.74
CA THR A 330 -18.96 15.69 -22.85
C THR A 330 -19.87 14.89 -21.90
N PRO A 331 -20.65 13.93 -22.44
CA PRO A 331 -21.45 13.06 -21.58
C PRO A 331 -20.52 12.19 -20.71
N GLU A 332 -21.01 11.86 -19.52
CA GLU A 332 -20.32 10.90 -18.65
C GLU A 332 -20.23 9.54 -19.36
N TYR A 333 -19.03 8.95 -19.37
CA TYR A 333 -18.74 7.73 -20.13
C TYR A 333 -19.39 6.48 -19.51
N CYS A 334 -19.45 6.39 -18.19
CA CYS A 334 -20.05 5.25 -17.49
C CYS A 334 -20.54 5.65 -16.07
#